data_7b8511de893579b4449255739b31c23c
#
_entry.id   7b8511de893579b4449255739b31c23c
#
_cell.length_a   1.000
_cell.length_b   1.000
_cell.length_c   1.000
_cell.angle_alpha   90.00
_cell.angle_beta   90.00
_cell.angle_gamma   90.00
#
_symmetry.space_group_name_H-M   'P 1'
#
loop_
_entity.id
_entity.type
_entity.pdbx_description
1 polymer ?
#
loop_
_entity_poly.entity_id
_entity_poly.type
_entity_poly.pdbx_seq_one_letter_code
_entity_poly.pdbx_strand_id
1 'polypeptide(L)'
;MKASVSRQHFGLLALLQTLAALFAWGILSSSFASPPLLQAKEPTMLAQAGQNSNAQAKTKPQTKPTKPNQAKPNPAKNLPWPQNITTLAGGGAVLVVDHHALPGQPRELYAYNAEKYYVPASILKIVTSGAALEYLGPDFRFKTDFLLTKSNDLWVVGYGDPYMVSEELSAIVKELQKRGLKKVRNIFIDNSYFQRDLVLDGNTQTLSPFDAYNGAFSVNFNTVSFKKNKNGQVSQAAAHIPLTPLALRMAATAKGPGVFTLNISESPQTAEQNSGELFKAHLIEAGLPIEGEIFTGQTAPAHRKIFYRHESSATLETVVKRLMENSNNFMTNQVYLALGAELYGPPASPEKSQLAMNTYFQRHGLEPIAMGDGSGLSRQTTLTARQMAEILAVVEPDRYVFSRSKDGMVLSKTGTMSDIKTLAGYLERPGEPDRPLSFVILLNGHGYAGVRDQILNILKDRFLSLPPSAGGG
;
A
#
# COMPACT_ATOMS: atom_id res chain seq x y z
N MET A 1 46.77 52.56 22.41
CA MET A 1 45.88 52.85 23.55
C MET A 1 44.79 51.82 23.51
N LYS A 2 44.95 50.77 24.28
CA LYS A 2 44.24 50.39 25.54
C LYS A 2 42.73 50.42 25.38
N ALA A 3 42.13 49.29 25.32
CA ALA A 3 41.59 48.33 26.31
C ALA A 3 40.09 48.57 26.42
N SER A 4 39.17 47.64 26.58
CA SER A 4 39.08 46.39 27.34
C SER A 4 37.80 45.66 26.90
N VAL A 5 37.81 44.41 26.64
CA VAL A 5 37.40 43.20 27.37
C VAL A 5 36.27 43.38 28.36
N SER A 6 35.14 42.72 28.12
CA SER A 6 34.40 42.02 29.16
C SER A 6 33.46 40.97 28.57
N ARG A 7 33.74 39.76 28.90
CA ARG A 7 33.00 38.52 29.05
C ARG A 7 31.65 38.67 29.73
N GLN A 8 30.64 37.96 29.25
CA GLN A 8 29.78 37.15 30.13
C GLN A 8 29.24 35.98 29.39
N HIS A 9 29.77 34.82 29.70
CA HIS A 9 29.24 33.49 29.48
C HIS A 9 28.43 33.07 30.72
N PHE A 10 27.57 32.08 30.50
CA PHE A 10 26.89 31.19 31.46
C PHE A 10 25.52 31.62 31.96
N GLY A 11 24.54 30.75 31.61
CA GLY A 11 23.36 30.58 32.43
C GLY A 11 22.10 30.18 31.66
N LEU A 12 22.01 28.95 31.11
CA LEU A 12 20.73 28.26 30.94
C LEU A 12 20.93 26.76 30.76
N LEU A 13 21.33 26.12 31.86
CA LEU A 13 21.15 24.68 32.08
C LEU A 13 20.67 24.55 33.51
N ALA A 14 19.43 24.11 33.70
CA ALA A 14 18.81 23.60 34.90
C ALA A 14 17.41 24.20 35.11
N LEU A 15 16.40 23.51 34.53
CA LEU A 15 15.05 23.43 35.11
C LEU A 15 14.25 22.33 34.35
N LEU A 16 14.62 21.11 34.63
CA LEU A 16 13.83 19.92 34.31
C LEU A 16 14.10 18.90 35.41
N GLN A 17 13.30 18.97 36.46
CA GLN A 17 12.98 17.86 37.37
C GLN A 17 12.10 18.43 38.50
N THR A 18 11.04 17.71 38.76
CA THR A 18 10.02 17.82 39.83
C THR A 18 8.66 18.35 39.37
N LEU A 19 7.79 17.35 39.11
CA LEU A 19 6.41 17.28 39.61
C LEU A 19 5.81 15.94 39.16
N ALA A 20 6.18 14.88 39.90
CA ALA A 20 5.40 13.66 40.00
C ALA A 20 4.82 13.67 41.44
N ALA A 21 3.53 13.60 41.55
CA ALA A 21 2.75 12.87 42.55
C ALA A 21 1.38 13.52 42.81
N LEU A 22 0.40 12.63 43.00
CA LEU A 22 -0.91 12.83 43.60
C LEU A 22 -2.05 13.27 42.68
N PHE A 23 -2.80 12.28 42.18
CA PHE A 23 -4.20 12.11 42.55
C PHE A 23 -4.66 10.68 42.17
N ALA A 24 -4.76 9.84 43.21
CA ALA A 24 -5.54 8.59 43.17
C ALA A 24 -6.93 8.90 43.76
N TRP A 25 -7.91 8.10 43.30
CA TRP A 25 -9.24 7.86 43.85
C TRP A 25 -10.42 8.53 43.15
N GLY A 26 -11.26 7.66 42.65
CA GLY A 26 -12.63 7.98 42.24
C GLY A 26 -13.23 6.91 41.31
N ILE A 27 -13.43 5.69 41.78
CA ILE A 27 -14.25 4.67 41.11
C ILE A 27 -15.71 5.10 41.22
N LEU A 28 -16.38 5.28 40.09
CA LEU A 28 -17.83 5.21 39.99
C LEU A 28 -18.19 4.55 38.64
N SER A 29 -18.59 3.29 38.78
CA SER A 29 -19.22 2.48 37.73
C SER A 29 -20.54 3.11 37.28
N SER A 30 -20.64 3.49 36.03
CA SER A 30 -21.91 3.67 35.35
C SER A 30 -21.89 2.85 34.04
N SER A 31 -22.67 1.78 34.08
CA SER A 31 -22.98 0.93 32.93
C SER A 31 -23.74 1.75 31.89
N PHE A 32 -23.07 2.13 30.81
CA PHE A 32 -23.75 2.57 29.59
C PHE A 32 -23.72 1.41 28.60
N ALA A 33 -24.91 0.88 28.33
CA ALA A 33 -25.16 -0.08 27.28
C ALA A 33 -24.74 0.54 25.93
N SER A 34 -23.80 -0.08 25.25
CA SER A 34 -23.43 0.23 23.88
C SER A 34 -24.62 -0.07 22.96
N PRO A 35 -24.98 0.83 22.02
CA PRO A 35 -25.94 0.52 20.98
C PRO A 35 -25.38 -0.57 20.06
N PRO A 36 -26.23 -1.42 19.43
CA PRO A 36 -25.77 -2.47 18.54
C PRO A 36 -25.03 -1.86 17.35
N LEU A 37 -23.81 -2.33 17.11
CA LEU A 37 -23.05 -2.10 15.91
C LEU A 37 -23.90 -2.58 14.71
N LEU A 38 -24.42 -1.63 13.94
CA LEU A 38 -24.84 -1.89 12.57
C LEU A 38 -23.60 -2.43 11.86
N GLN A 39 -23.61 -3.73 11.55
CA GLN A 39 -22.65 -4.32 10.60
C GLN A 39 -22.80 -3.58 9.28
N ALA A 40 -21.91 -2.64 9.02
CA ALA A 40 -21.72 -2.09 7.70
C ALA A 40 -21.35 -3.26 6.79
N LYS A 41 -22.18 -3.55 5.80
CA LYS A 41 -21.83 -4.47 4.71
C LYS A 41 -20.48 -4.02 4.19
N GLU A 42 -19.51 -4.93 4.18
CA GLU A 42 -18.18 -4.68 3.60
C GLU A 42 -18.35 -4.06 2.21
N PRO A 43 -17.64 -2.95 1.91
CA PRO A 43 -17.65 -2.39 0.57
C PRO A 43 -17.12 -3.47 -0.37
N THR A 44 -17.92 -3.83 -1.35
CA THR A 44 -17.52 -4.76 -2.41
C THR A 44 -16.41 -4.07 -3.19
N MET A 45 -15.16 -4.27 -2.79
CA MET A 45 -14.03 -3.88 -3.61
C MET A 45 -14.18 -4.59 -4.95
N LEU A 46 -14.33 -3.83 -6.02
CA LEU A 46 -14.10 -4.34 -7.35
C LEU A 46 -12.69 -4.92 -7.33
N ALA A 47 -12.61 -6.25 -7.24
CA ALA A 47 -11.34 -6.96 -7.31
C ALA A 47 -10.58 -6.37 -8.50
N GLN A 48 -9.34 -5.96 -8.30
CA GLN A 48 -8.47 -5.58 -9.39
C GLN A 48 -8.40 -6.76 -10.36
N ALA A 49 -9.27 -6.77 -11.37
CA ALA A 49 -9.19 -7.66 -12.51
C ALA A 49 -8.00 -7.21 -13.39
N GLY A 50 -6.81 -7.28 -12.82
CA GLY A 50 -5.54 -6.83 -13.38
C GLY A 50 -4.57 -7.98 -13.69
N GLN A 51 -5.10 -9.18 -13.91
CA GLN A 51 -4.27 -10.28 -14.42
C GLN A 51 -4.91 -10.79 -15.72
N ASN A 52 -4.69 -10.07 -16.80
CA ASN A 52 -4.64 -10.52 -18.20
C ASN A 52 -5.10 -9.40 -19.14
N SER A 53 -4.28 -8.38 -19.35
CA SER A 53 -4.45 -7.46 -20.46
C SER A 53 -3.29 -7.59 -21.46
N ASN A 54 -3.21 -8.76 -22.11
CA ASN A 54 -2.59 -8.93 -23.41
C ASN A 54 -3.62 -9.57 -24.34
N ALA A 55 -4.69 -8.84 -24.65
CA ALA A 55 -5.62 -9.20 -25.69
C ALA A 55 -5.50 -8.19 -26.85
N GLN A 56 -4.43 -8.31 -27.63
CA GLN A 56 -4.49 -7.94 -29.04
C GLN A 56 -5.41 -8.96 -29.73
N ALA A 57 -6.62 -8.52 -30.07
CA ALA A 57 -7.55 -9.29 -30.87
C ALA A 57 -6.97 -9.45 -32.29
N LYS A 58 -6.32 -10.57 -32.53
CA LYS A 58 -6.13 -11.13 -33.87
C LYS A 58 -7.19 -12.22 -34.03
N THR A 59 -8.17 -11.97 -34.88
CA THR A 59 -9.07 -12.98 -35.44
C THR A 59 -8.25 -14.15 -35.98
N LYS A 60 -8.40 -15.32 -35.38
CA LYS A 60 -7.86 -16.60 -35.91
C LYS A 60 -8.96 -17.40 -36.54
N PRO A 61 -8.67 -18.09 -37.67
CA PRO A 61 -9.57 -19.08 -38.26
C PRO A 61 -9.73 -20.26 -37.32
N GLN A 62 -10.92 -20.86 -37.32
CA GLN A 62 -11.24 -22.08 -36.58
C GLN A 62 -10.27 -23.21 -36.97
N THR A 63 -9.44 -23.65 -36.03
CA THR A 63 -8.67 -24.87 -36.13
C THR A 63 -9.22 -25.92 -35.16
N LYS A 64 -9.30 -27.17 -35.64
CA LYS A 64 -9.76 -28.39 -34.94
C LYS A 64 -9.15 -28.53 -33.53
N PRO A 65 -9.82 -29.23 -32.59
CA PRO A 65 -9.32 -29.42 -31.23
C PRO A 65 -7.98 -30.21 -31.26
N THR A 66 -6.92 -29.51 -30.88
CA THR A 66 -5.61 -30.14 -30.61
C THR A 66 -5.65 -30.78 -29.23
N LYS A 67 -5.15 -31.99 -29.13
CA LYS A 67 -4.95 -32.75 -27.89
C LYS A 67 -4.22 -31.89 -26.83
N PRO A 68 -4.50 -32.06 -25.51
CA PRO A 68 -3.85 -31.29 -24.47
C PRO A 68 -2.34 -31.51 -24.58
N ASN A 69 -1.63 -30.37 -24.64
CA ASN A 69 -0.17 -30.33 -24.67
C ASN A 69 0.33 -30.94 -23.35
N GLN A 70 0.88 -32.13 -23.38
CA GLN A 70 1.54 -32.72 -22.21
C GLN A 70 2.68 -31.80 -21.84
N ALA A 71 2.60 -31.17 -20.68
CA ALA A 71 3.68 -30.38 -20.12
C ALA A 71 4.96 -31.27 -20.10
N LYS A 72 6.05 -30.77 -20.70
CA LYS A 72 7.34 -31.45 -20.62
C LYS A 72 7.65 -31.73 -19.15
N PRO A 73 8.12 -32.98 -18.82
CA PRO A 73 8.45 -33.31 -17.45
C PRO A 73 9.48 -32.32 -16.91
N ASN A 74 9.20 -31.74 -15.73
CA ASN A 74 10.10 -30.79 -15.07
C ASN A 74 11.33 -31.58 -14.55
N PRO A 75 12.53 -31.36 -15.10
CA PRO A 75 13.72 -32.15 -14.75
C PRO A 75 14.10 -32.00 -13.27
N ALA A 76 13.68 -30.91 -12.60
CA ALA A 76 13.99 -30.66 -11.19
C ALA A 76 13.20 -31.56 -10.21
N LYS A 77 12.06 -32.14 -10.63
CA LYS A 77 11.23 -32.97 -9.73
C LYS A 77 11.95 -34.24 -9.21
N ASN A 78 12.92 -34.75 -9.94
CA ASN A 78 13.63 -35.97 -9.58
C ASN A 78 15.02 -35.71 -8.99
N LEU A 79 15.43 -34.45 -8.81
CA LEU A 79 16.70 -34.10 -8.20
C LEU A 79 16.59 -34.10 -6.68
N PRO A 80 17.62 -34.60 -5.95
CA PRO A 80 17.62 -34.52 -4.49
C PRO A 80 17.77 -33.07 -4.01
N TRP A 81 17.41 -32.83 -2.75
CA TRP A 81 17.72 -31.63 -2.00
C TRP A 81 19.25 -31.47 -1.84
N PRO A 82 19.86 -30.27 -2.04
CA PRO A 82 19.23 -28.99 -2.45
C PRO A 82 19.32 -28.75 -3.97
N GLN A 83 19.78 -29.69 -4.80
CA GLN A 83 19.97 -29.49 -6.24
C GLN A 83 18.67 -29.14 -6.99
N ASN A 84 17.53 -29.62 -6.48
CA ASN A 84 16.24 -29.32 -7.08
C ASN A 84 15.93 -27.80 -6.99
N ILE A 85 16.28 -27.11 -5.89
CA ILE A 85 16.08 -25.67 -5.74
C ILE A 85 17.05 -24.89 -6.61
N THR A 86 18.35 -25.22 -6.60
CA THR A 86 19.35 -24.49 -7.38
C THR A 86 19.05 -24.59 -8.88
N THR A 87 18.59 -25.76 -9.35
CA THR A 87 18.18 -25.95 -10.75
C THR A 87 16.95 -25.11 -11.12
N LEU A 88 15.96 -25.04 -10.24
CA LEU A 88 14.76 -24.23 -10.45
C LEU A 88 15.06 -22.73 -10.39
N ALA A 89 15.81 -22.31 -9.39
CA ALA A 89 16.15 -20.91 -9.17
C ALA A 89 17.09 -20.36 -10.26
N GLY A 90 17.98 -21.20 -10.85
CA GLY A 90 18.89 -20.78 -11.90
C GLY A 90 19.72 -19.56 -11.50
N GLY A 91 19.49 -18.42 -12.14
CA GLY A 91 20.14 -17.14 -11.81
C GLY A 91 19.55 -16.42 -10.61
N GLY A 92 18.43 -16.87 -10.05
CA GLY A 92 17.73 -16.25 -8.91
C GLY A 92 18.39 -16.57 -7.56
N ALA A 93 17.72 -16.14 -6.48
CA ALA A 93 18.15 -16.40 -5.09
C ALA A 93 17.04 -17.06 -4.28
N VAL A 94 17.45 -17.91 -3.32
CA VAL A 94 16.58 -18.51 -2.32
C VAL A 94 17.31 -18.53 -0.98
N LEU A 95 16.63 -18.07 0.08
CA LEU A 95 17.15 -18.03 1.44
C LEU A 95 16.08 -18.49 2.43
N VAL A 96 16.48 -19.28 3.44
CA VAL A 96 15.63 -19.67 4.58
C VAL A 96 16.44 -19.47 5.86
N VAL A 97 15.86 -18.72 6.82
CA VAL A 97 16.53 -18.34 8.06
C VAL A 97 15.65 -18.66 9.26
N ASP A 98 16.24 -19.25 10.29
CA ASP A 98 15.65 -19.35 11.65
C ASP A 98 16.21 -18.23 12.52
N HIS A 99 15.46 -17.14 12.67
CA HIS A 99 15.87 -16.03 13.54
C HIS A 99 15.82 -16.37 15.03
N HIS A 100 15.17 -17.49 15.38
CA HIS A 100 15.04 -18.01 16.74
C HIS A 100 16.01 -19.17 17.03
N ALA A 101 16.98 -19.43 16.15
CA ALA A 101 17.97 -20.50 16.34
C ALA A 101 18.70 -20.33 17.66
N LEU A 102 18.81 -21.42 18.44
CA LEU A 102 19.52 -21.42 19.71
C LEU A 102 21.04 -21.32 19.49
N PRO A 103 21.80 -20.85 20.49
CA PRO A 103 23.25 -20.86 20.42
C PRO A 103 23.81 -22.23 20.01
N GLY A 104 24.65 -22.24 18.98
CA GLY A 104 25.22 -23.48 18.43
C GLY A 104 24.37 -24.15 17.33
N GLN A 105 23.16 -23.68 17.07
CA GLN A 105 22.36 -24.11 15.92
C GLN A 105 22.58 -23.18 14.72
N PRO A 106 22.50 -23.70 13.48
CA PRO A 106 22.62 -22.88 12.29
C PRO A 106 21.40 -21.96 12.18
N ARG A 107 21.63 -20.64 12.10
CA ARG A 107 20.60 -19.64 11.83
C ARG A 107 20.15 -19.71 10.39
N GLU A 108 21.09 -19.88 9.44
CA GLU A 108 20.81 -20.01 8.03
C GLU A 108 20.62 -21.50 7.67
N LEU A 109 19.39 -21.87 7.31
CA LEU A 109 19.02 -23.26 7.03
C LEU A 109 19.23 -23.61 5.55
N TYR A 110 19.16 -22.61 4.68
CA TYR A 110 19.44 -22.72 3.25
C TYR A 110 19.76 -21.38 2.65
N ALA A 111 20.81 -21.29 1.83
CA ALA A 111 21.17 -20.10 1.09
C ALA A 111 21.65 -20.43 -0.32
N TYR A 112 21.12 -19.72 -1.31
CA TYR A 112 21.56 -19.77 -2.69
C TYR A 112 21.52 -18.37 -3.28
N ASN A 113 22.67 -17.86 -3.75
CA ASN A 113 22.84 -16.51 -4.28
C ASN A 113 22.32 -15.40 -3.35
N ALA A 114 22.36 -15.59 -2.02
CA ALA A 114 21.72 -14.73 -1.04
C ALA A 114 22.27 -13.29 -1.01
N GLU A 115 23.49 -13.07 -1.50
CA GLU A 115 24.18 -11.77 -1.55
C GLU A 115 24.03 -11.04 -2.89
N LYS A 116 23.43 -11.66 -3.90
CA LYS A 116 23.22 -11.00 -5.19
C LYS A 116 22.02 -10.05 -5.10
N TYR A 117 22.13 -8.93 -5.79
CA TYR A 117 21.08 -7.92 -5.88
C TYR A 117 20.03 -8.27 -6.94
N TYR A 118 18.76 -8.09 -6.57
CA TYR A 118 17.61 -8.36 -7.42
C TYR A 118 16.56 -7.26 -7.24
N VAL A 119 15.79 -6.99 -8.28
CA VAL A 119 14.60 -6.15 -8.19
C VAL A 119 13.54 -6.89 -7.37
N PRO A 120 13.08 -6.33 -6.25
CA PRO A 120 12.17 -7.02 -5.33
C PRO A 120 10.73 -7.10 -5.85
N ALA A 121 10.33 -6.21 -6.74
CA ALA A 121 8.93 -5.98 -7.04
C ALA A 121 8.11 -5.78 -5.74
N SER A 122 6.86 -6.23 -5.70
CA SER A 122 5.94 -5.93 -4.59
C SER A 122 6.28 -6.54 -3.22
N ILE A 123 7.37 -7.32 -3.07
CA ILE A 123 7.82 -7.67 -1.72
C ILE A 123 8.43 -6.45 -1.00
N LEU A 124 8.81 -5.39 -1.73
CA LEU A 124 9.24 -4.11 -1.14
C LEU A 124 8.15 -3.50 -0.24
N LYS A 125 6.88 -3.80 -0.47
CA LYS A 125 5.76 -3.36 0.38
C LYS A 125 5.89 -3.80 1.84
N ILE A 126 6.63 -4.88 2.10
CA ILE A 126 6.95 -5.33 3.46
C ILE A 126 7.71 -4.22 4.20
N VAL A 127 8.71 -3.63 3.56
CA VAL A 127 9.54 -2.56 4.13
C VAL A 127 8.71 -1.33 4.45
N THR A 128 7.95 -0.84 3.47
CA THR A 128 7.08 0.33 3.63
C THR A 128 6.03 0.11 4.72
N SER A 129 5.44 -1.08 4.77
CA SER A 129 4.42 -1.43 5.77
C SER A 129 5.00 -1.49 7.19
N GLY A 130 6.15 -2.15 7.37
CA GLY A 130 6.81 -2.25 8.66
C GLY A 130 7.21 -0.88 9.21
N ALA A 131 7.86 -0.05 8.39
CA ALA A 131 8.22 1.31 8.78
C ALA A 131 6.99 2.17 9.14
N ALA A 132 5.91 2.08 8.36
CA ALA A 132 4.70 2.85 8.64
C ALA A 132 4.02 2.40 9.94
N LEU A 133 3.90 1.09 10.19
CA LEU A 133 3.32 0.57 11.43
C LEU A 133 4.15 0.94 12.66
N GLU A 134 5.48 0.96 12.54
CA GLU A 134 6.36 1.34 13.64
C GLU A 134 6.27 2.84 13.98
N TYR A 135 6.31 3.72 12.98
CA TYR A 135 6.38 5.17 13.22
C TYR A 135 5.04 5.83 13.45
N LEU A 136 3.98 5.38 12.76
CA LEU A 136 2.65 5.98 12.88
C LEU A 136 1.76 5.21 13.86
N GLY A 137 2.05 3.94 14.07
CA GLY A 137 1.22 3.04 14.87
C GLY A 137 0.03 2.44 14.10
N PRO A 138 -0.45 1.24 14.50
CA PRO A 138 -1.52 0.52 13.80
C PRO A 138 -2.87 1.28 13.83
N ASP A 139 -3.13 2.07 14.87
CA ASP A 139 -4.37 2.83 15.06
C ASP A 139 -4.38 4.20 14.37
N PHE A 140 -3.27 4.59 13.72
CA PHE A 140 -3.19 5.86 13.00
C PHE A 140 -4.29 5.96 11.95
N ARG A 141 -4.92 7.17 11.88
CA ARG A 141 -5.96 7.48 10.90
C ARG A 141 -5.56 8.69 10.08
N PHE A 142 -5.65 8.53 8.77
CA PHE A 142 -5.47 9.63 7.85
C PHE A 142 -6.59 10.66 8.01
N LYS A 143 -6.32 11.91 7.61
CA LYS A 143 -7.24 13.03 7.82
C LYS A 143 -7.56 13.71 6.49
N THR A 144 -8.69 14.40 6.47
CA THR A 144 -9.07 15.35 5.42
C THR A 144 -9.83 16.50 6.08
N ASP A 145 -9.40 17.74 5.88
CA ASP A 145 -10.05 18.92 6.44
C ASP A 145 -10.98 19.56 5.41
N PHE A 146 -12.12 20.00 5.89
CA PHE A 146 -13.11 20.75 5.14
C PHE A 146 -13.25 22.14 5.77
N LEU A 147 -13.11 23.20 4.93
CA LEU A 147 -13.23 24.58 5.39
C LEU A 147 -14.35 25.25 4.59
N LEU A 148 -15.26 25.89 5.29
CA LEU A 148 -16.36 26.61 4.66
C LEU A 148 -16.17 28.12 4.87
N THR A 149 -16.12 28.88 3.77
CA THR A 149 -16.02 30.34 3.82
C THR A 149 -17.39 30.98 4.01
N LYS A 150 -17.43 32.27 4.38
CA LYS A 150 -18.67 33.06 4.45
C LYS A 150 -19.40 33.17 3.11
N SER A 151 -18.65 33.04 1.99
CA SER A 151 -19.17 33.00 0.62
C SER A 151 -19.62 31.66 0.15
N ASN A 152 -19.67 30.66 1.04
CA ASN A 152 -19.98 29.25 0.74
C ASN A 152 -18.97 28.55 -0.20
N ASP A 153 -17.73 29.02 -0.29
CA ASP A 153 -16.67 28.25 -0.92
C ASP A 153 -16.24 27.13 0.02
N LEU A 154 -16.17 25.90 -0.51
CA LEU A 154 -15.79 24.72 0.25
C LEU A 154 -14.39 24.28 -0.17
N TRP A 155 -13.46 24.33 0.78
CA TRP A 155 -12.11 23.83 0.63
C TRP A 155 -12.02 22.39 1.12
N VAL A 156 -11.33 21.56 0.37
CA VAL A 156 -10.95 20.19 0.73
C VAL A 156 -9.44 20.16 0.82
N VAL A 157 -8.91 19.93 2.02
CA VAL A 157 -7.48 19.85 2.28
C VAL A 157 -7.11 18.40 2.54
N GLY A 158 -6.43 17.78 1.59
CA GLY A 158 -6.00 16.38 1.69
C GLY A 158 -4.71 16.24 2.48
N TYR A 159 -4.55 15.09 3.15
CA TYR A 159 -3.33 14.69 3.86
C TYR A 159 -2.85 13.28 3.45
N GLY A 160 -3.21 12.85 2.24
CA GLY A 160 -2.72 11.61 1.67
C GLY A 160 -3.46 10.35 2.11
N ASP A 161 -4.75 10.42 2.44
CA ASP A 161 -5.55 9.24 2.79
C ASP A 161 -5.54 8.19 1.65
N PRO A 162 -4.94 7.01 1.87
CA PRO A 162 -4.90 5.95 0.87
C PRO A 162 -6.23 5.24 0.67
N TYR A 163 -7.22 5.51 1.53
CA TYR A 163 -8.51 4.83 1.55
C TYR A 163 -9.70 5.77 1.30
N MET A 164 -9.47 6.95 0.72
CA MET A 164 -10.54 7.86 0.31
C MET A 164 -11.29 7.28 -0.90
N VAL A 165 -12.35 6.54 -0.62
CA VAL A 165 -13.21 5.91 -1.64
C VAL A 165 -14.57 6.61 -1.69
N SER A 166 -15.39 6.30 -2.71
CA SER A 166 -16.72 6.91 -2.89
C SER A 166 -17.64 6.71 -1.67
N GLU A 167 -17.52 5.61 -0.95
CA GLU A 167 -18.27 5.36 0.29
C GLU A 167 -17.87 6.32 1.41
N GLU A 168 -16.56 6.61 1.54
CA GLU A 168 -16.06 7.64 2.47
C GLU A 168 -16.62 9.02 2.10
N LEU A 169 -16.60 9.39 0.80
CA LEU A 169 -17.16 10.65 0.34
C LEU A 169 -18.66 10.75 0.67
N SER A 170 -19.42 9.67 0.50
CA SER A 170 -20.84 9.64 0.86
C SER A 170 -21.05 9.87 2.36
N ALA A 171 -20.22 9.30 3.22
CA ALA A 171 -20.26 9.51 4.66
C ALA A 171 -19.86 10.94 5.03
N ILE A 172 -18.81 11.47 4.42
CA ILE A 172 -18.35 12.86 4.59
C ILE A 172 -19.45 13.86 4.24
N VAL A 173 -20.12 13.69 3.08
CA VAL A 173 -21.18 14.59 2.63
C VAL A 173 -22.35 14.61 3.61
N LYS A 174 -22.77 13.45 4.13
CA LYS A 174 -23.80 13.36 5.17
C LYS A 174 -23.40 14.10 6.44
N GLU A 175 -22.13 14.00 6.82
CA GLU A 175 -21.64 14.69 8.02
C GLU A 175 -21.54 16.21 7.81
N LEU A 176 -21.13 16.68 6.62
CA LEU A 176 -21.13 18.09 6.26
C LEU A 176 -22.57 18.67 6.31
N GLN A 177 -23.57 17.93 5.83
CA GLN A 177 -24.98 18.34 5.91
C GLN A 177 -25.48 18.45 7.36
N LYS A 178 -25.18 17.45 8.21
CA LYS A 178 -25.52 17.48 9.64
C LYS A 178 -24.92 18.69 10.34
N ARG A 179 -23.73 19.14 9.94
CA ARG A 179 -23.04 20.34 10.46
C ARG A 179 -23.57 21.64 9.87
N GLY A 180 -24.57 21.58 9.00
CA GLY A 180 -25.25 22.75 8.46
C GLY A 180 -24.78 23.20 7.08
N LEU A 181 -24.04 22.41 6.33
CA LEU A 181 -23.77 22.71 4.92
C LEU A 181 -25.08 22.61 4.13
N LYS A 182 -25.51 23.74 3.52
CA LYS A 182 -26.76 23.83 2.76
C LYS A 182 -26.55 24.05 1.27
N LYS A 183 -25.44 24.65 0.89
CA LYS A 183 -25.04 24.92 -0.49
C LYS A 183 -23.54 25.15 -0.58
N VAL A 184 -22.98 24.99 -1.76
CA VAL A 184 -21.59 25.29 -2.07
C VAL A 184 -21.52 26.20 -3.28
N ARG A 185 -20.73 27.28 -3.20
CA ARG A 185 -20.43 28.12 -4.34
C ARG A 185 -19.38 27.46 -5.21
N ASN A 186 -18.14 27.41 -4.73
CA ASN A 186 -17.03 26.77 -5.41
C ASN A 186 -16.40 25.69 -4.54
N ILE A 187 -15.77 24.72 -5.18
CA ILE A 187 -14.97 23.68 -4.52
C ILE A 187 -13.49 23.97 -4.81
N PHE A 188 -12.68 24.03 -3.75
CA PHE A 188 -11.23 24.20 -3.85
C PHE A 188 -10.55 22.92 -3.33
N ILE A 189 -9.69 22.33 -4.13
CA ILE A 189 -8.90 21.16 -3.74
C ILE A 189 -7.48 21.62 -3.41
N ASP A 190 -7.08 21.44 -2.16
CA ASP A 190 -5.74 21.70 -1.67
C ASP A 190 -4.96 20.39 -1.54
N ASN A 191 -4.05 20.18 -2.46
CA ASN A 191 -3.12 19.05 -2.50
C ASN A 191 -1.71 19.45 -2.03
N SER A 192 -1.52 20.61 -1.42
CA SER A 192 -0.20 21.14 -1.05
C SER A 192 0.54 20.33 0.03
N TYR A 193 -0.13 19.38 0.67
CA TYR A 193 0.51 18.42 1.58
C TYR A 193 1.46 17.46 0.86
N PHE A 194 1.25 17.23 -0.46
CA PHE A 194 2.19 16.51 -1.32
C PHE A 194 2.88 17.50 -2.26
N GLN A 195 4.10 17.16 -2.68
CA GLN A 195 4.80 17.93 -3.70
C GLN A 195 3.97 18.00 -4.98
N ARG A 196 3.95 19.17 -5.60
CA ARG A 196 3.24 19.38 -6.87
C ARG A 196 3.90 18.55 -7.98
N ASP A 197 3.10 18.10 -8.94
CA ASP A 197 3.55 17.33 -10.11
C ASP A 197 4.34 16.06 -9.75
N LEU A 198 4.00 15.45 -8.61
CA LEU A 198 4.68 14.28 -8.09
C LEU A 198 4.47 13.06 -8.99
N VAL A 199 5.56 12.52 -9.50
CA VAL A 199 5.61 11.23 -10.21
C VAL A 199 6.71 10.39 -9.60
N LEU A 200 6.36 9.23 -9.05
CA LEU A 200 7.33 8.30 -8.48
C LEU A 200 8.00 7.47 -9.57
N ASP A 201 9.24 7.05 -9.29
CA ASP A 201 9.96 6.16 -10.20
C ASP A 201 9.20 4.85 -10.43
N GLY A 202 9.34 4.28 -11.62
CA GLY A 202 8.60 3.09 -12.03
C GLY A 202 7.19 3.36 -12.56
N ASN A 203 6.64 4.58 -12.43
CA ASN A 203 5.40 4.97 -13.09
C ASN A 203 5.64 5.11 -14.60
N THR A 204 4.95 4.28 -15.38
CA THR A 204 5.10 4.23 -16.84
C THR A 204 3.96 4.93 -17.58
N GLN A 205 3.09 5.63 -16.87
CA GLN A 205 1.98 6.42 -17.38
C GLN A 205 1.03 5.63 -18.30
N THR A 206 0.84 4.35 -18.01
CA THR A 206 -0.11 3.51 -18.76
C THR A 206 -1.54 3.69 -18.21
N LEU A 207 -2.52 3.13 -18.92
CA LEU A 207 -3.92 3.08 -18.43
C LEU A 207 -4.12 2.04 -17.33
N SER A 208 -3.08 1.34 -16.90
CA SER A 208 -3.19 0.33 -15.86
C SER A 208 -3.33 0.97 -14.46
N PRO A 209 -4.25 0.50 -13.61
CA PRO A 209 -4.44 1.04 -12.26
C PRO A 209 -3.19 1.03 -11.37
N PHE A 210 -2.20 0.20 -11.64
CA PHE A 210 -0.97 0.19 -10.86
C PHE A 210 -0.03 1.36 -11.14
N ASP A 211 -0.26 2.14 -12.22
CA ASP A 211 0.47 3.36 -12.57
C ASP A 211 -0.23 4.64 -12.06
N ALA A 212 -1.22 4.52 -11.17
CA ALA A 212 -1.98 5.67 -10.71
C ALA A 212 -1.13 6.70 -9.96
N TYR A 213 -1.33 7.99 -10.27
CA TYR A 213 -0.67 9.10 -9.59
C TYR A 213 -1.10 9.21 -8.13
N ASN A 214 -0.15 9.58 -7.28
CA ASN A 214 -0.41 9.89 -5.87
C ASN A 214 -0.70 11.39 -5.69
N GLY A 215 -1.53 11.73 -4.70
CA GLY A 215 -1.89 13.10 -4.37
C GLY A 215 -2.51 13.20 -2.99
N ALA A 216 -2.45 14.38 -2.37
CA ALA A 216 -2.90 14.55 -1.00
C ALA A 216 -4.42 14.32 -0.82
N PHE A 217 -5.24 14.73 -1.80
CA PHE A 217 -6.65 14.36 -1.90
C PHE A 217 -6.88 13.55 -3.18
N SER A 218 -6.92 12.25 -3.04
CA SER A 218 -7.08 11.30 -4.14
C SER A 218 -8.23 10.36 -3.87
N VAL A 219 -9.20 10.31 -4.78
CA VAL A 219 -10.42 9.49 -4.62
C VAL A 219 -10.36 8.26 -5.51
N ASN A 220 -10.84 7.12 -5.00
CA ASN A 220 -10.89 5.85 -5.74
C ASN A 220 -9.54 5.48 -6.37
N PHE A 221 -8.43 5.69 -5.63
CA PHE A 221 -7.06 5.37 -6.06
C PHE A 221 -6.62 6.11 -7.34
N ASN A 222 -7.17 7.32 -7.58
CA ASN A 222 -6.95 8.09 -8.82
C ASN A 222 -7.22 7.28 -10.10
N THR A 223 -8.27 6.49 -10.07
CA THR A 223 -8.76 5.72 -11.22
C THR A 223 -10.17 6.13 -11.60
N VAL A 224 -10.56 5.85 -12.84
CA VAL A 224 -11.95 5.94 -13.29
C VAL A 224 -12.50 4.54 -13.53
N SER A 225 -13.75 4.33 -13.10
CA SER A 225 -14.43 3.04 -13.28
C SER A 225 -15.77 3.24 -13.98
N PHE A 226 -16.03 2.43 -15.02
CA PHE A 226 -17.27 2.47 -15.79
C PHE A 226 -17.58 1.10 -16.42
N LYS A 227 -18.83 0.93 -16.82
CA LYS A 227 -19.30 -0.23 -17.59
C LYS A 227 -19.68 0.25 -18.99
N LYS A 228 -19.25 -0.46 -20.03
CA LYS A 228 -19.62 -0.23 -21.42
C LYS A 228 -20.34 -1.47 -21.97
N ASN A 229 -21.52 -1.31 -22.54
CA ASN A 229 -22.27 -2.41 -23.14
C ASN A 229 -21.89 -2.62 -24.62
N LYS A 230 -22.48 -3.66 -25.26
CA LYS A 230 -22.21 -3.98 -26.68
C LYS A 230 -22.61 -2.85 -27.65
N ASN A 231 -23.55 -2.00 -27.25
CA ASN A 231 -24.02 -0.86 -28.05
C ASN A 231 -23.22 0.42 -27.80
N GLY A 232 -22.15 0.35 -27.01
CA GLY A 232 -21.31 1.49 -26.67
C GLY A 232 -21.86 2.39 -25.56
N GLN A 233 -23.01 2.10 -24.97
CA GLN A 233 -23.57 2.87 -23.87
C GLN A 233 -22.74 2.70 -22.61
N VAL A 234 -22.46 3.81 -21.94
CA VAL A 234 -21.66 3.87 -20.71
C VAL A 234 -22.57 4.02 -19.50
N SER A 235 -22.30 3.27 -18.44
CA SER A 235 -22.98 3.35 -17.15
C SER A 235 -21.98 3.22 -15.99
N GLN A 236 -22.43 3.53 -14.78
CA GLN A 236 -21.66 3.33 -13.56
C GLN A 236 -21.16 1.89 -13.45
N ALA A 237 -19.91 1.70 -13.04
CA ALA A 237 -19.36 0.37 -12.75
C ALA A 237 -20.01 -0.23 -11.49
N ALA A 238 -20.29 0.62 -10.50
CA ALA A 238 -21.04 0.31 -9.29
C ALA A 238 -21.91 1.52 -8.92
N ALA A 239 -23.04 1.29 -8.25
CA ALA A 239 -24.03 2.32 -7.96
C ALA A 239 -23.51 3.49 -7.12
N HIS A 240 -22.49 3.25 -6.29
CA HIS A 240 -21.87 4.26 -5.42
C HIS A 240 -20.69 5.02 -6.09
N ILE A 241 -20.35 4.72 -7.36
CA ILE A 241 -19.29 5.40 -8.10
C ILE A 241 -19.93 6.25 -9.19
N PRO A 242 -20.03 7.57 -9.00
CA PRO A 242 -20.59 8.47 -10.02
C PRO A 242 -19.74 8.46 -11.30
N LEU A 243 -20.40 8.66 -12.45
CA LEU A 243 -19.71 8.92 -13.70
C LEU A 243 -19.30 10.41 -13.74
N THR A 244 -18.00 10.64 -13.77
CA THR A 244 -17.45 11.99 -13.95
C THR A 244 -17.33 12.33 -15.42
N PRO A 245 -17.22 13.63 -15.80
CA PRO A 245 -16.88 14.05 -17.14
C PRO A 245 -15.61 13.36 -17.66
N LEU A 246 -14.59 13.18 -16.83
CA LEU A 246 -13.38 12.46 -17.20
C LEU A 246 -13.67 10.98 -17.49
N ALA A 247 -14.44 10.31 -16.63
CA ALA A 247 -14.82 8.91 -16.85
C ALA A 247 -15.53 8.71 -18.21
N LEU A 248 -16.41 9.63 -18.58
CA LEU A 248 -17.09 9.61 -19.87
C LEU A 248 -16.13 9.81 -21.05
N ARG A 249 -15.18 10.75 -20.95
CA ARG A 249 -14.14 10.94 -21.99
C ARG A 249 -13.28 9.69 -22.15
N MET A 250 -12.81 9.09 -21.04
CA MET A 250 -12.00 7.87 -21.09
C MET A 250 -12.80 6.67 -21.62
N ALA A 251 -14.08 6.57 -21.28
CA ALA A 251 -14.96 5.51 -21.81
C ALA A 251 -15.15 5.59 -23.34
N ALA A 252 -15.08 6.78 -23.93
CA ALA A 252 -15.13 6.95 -25.38
C ALA A 252 -13.95 6.27 -26.09
N THR A 253 -12.76 6.23 -25.46
CA THR A 253 -11.54 5.61 -26.02
C THR A 253 -11.45 4.11 -25.73
N ALA A 254 -12.18 3.60 -24.73
CA ALA A 254 -12.16 2.19 -24.35
C ALA A 254 -12.75 1.30 -25.45
N LYS A 255 -12.04 0.23 -25.82
CA LYS A 255 -12.46 -0.69 -26.89
C LYS A 255 -13.30 -1.84 -26.35
N GLY A 256 -14.43 -2.08 -27.03
CA GLY A 256 -15.34 -3.20 -26.72
C GLY A 256 -16.20 -3.04 -25.47
N PRO A 257 -17.10 -3.99 -25.20
CA PRO A 257 -17.90 -4.02 -23.98
C PRO A 257 -17.09 -4.58 -22.80
N GLY A 258 -17.42 -4.14 -21.59
CA GLY A 258 -16.76 -4.63 -20.37
C GLY A 258 -16.97 -3.70 -19.17
N VAL A 259 -16.40 -4.10 -18.04
CA VAL A 259 -16.18 -3.24 -16.87
C VAL A 259 -14.72 -2.83 -16.89
N PHE A 260 -14.50 -1.55 -16.81
CA PHE A 260 -13.17 -0.95 -16.90
C PHE A 260 -12.85 -0.23 -15.60
N THR A 261 -11.61 -0.37 -15.14
CA THR A 261 -10.97 0.50 -14.16
C THR A 261 -9.65 0.92 -14.75
N LEU A 262 -9.52 2.20 -15.07
CA LEU A 262 -8.40 2.76 -15.80
C LEU A 262 -7.70 3.83 -14.97
N ASN A 263 -6.37 3.83 -15.03
CA ASN A 263 -5.55 4.91 -14.49
C ASN A 263 -5.80 6.22 -15.25
N ILE A 264 -5.76 7.32 -14.51
CA ILE A 264 -5.75 8.67 -15.07
C ILE A 264 -4.30 9.01 -15.44
N SER A 265 -3.92 8.70 -16.69
CA SER A 265 -2.53 8.81 -17.15
C SER A 265 -2.16 10.15 -17.78
N GLU A 266 -3.12 11.08 -17.93
CA GLU A 266 -2.88 12.36 -18.59
C GLU A 266 -1.91 13.24 -17.80
N SER A 267 -2.21 13.47 -16.53
CA SER A 267 -1.33 14.22 -15.61
C SER A 267 -1.79 14.09 -14.15
N PRO A 268 -0.93 14.41 -13.17
CA PRO A 268 -1.34 14.55 -11.76
C PRO A 268 -2.49 15.55 -11.58
N GLN A 269 -2.51 16.64 -12.34
CA GLN A 269 -3.57 17.67 -12.28
C GLN A 269 -4.92 17.13 -12.76
N THR A 270 -4.93 16.29 -13.79
CA THR A 270 -6.15 15.64 -14.27
C THR A 270 -6.70 14.67 -13.21
N ALA A 271 -5.83 13.96 -12.51
CA ALA A 271 -6.22 13.10 -11.39
C ALA A 271 -6.82 13.91 -10.21
N GLU A 272 -6.21 15.05 -9.89
CA GLU A 272 -6.71 16.00 -8.89
C GLU A 272 -8.09 16.54 -9.27
N GLN A 273 -8.27 16.97 -10.52
CA GLN A 273 -9.55 17.44 -11.06
C GLN A 273 -10.64 16.36 -10.95
N ASN A 274 -10.33 15.10 -11.30
CA ASN A 274 -11.28 14.00 -11.19
C ASN A 274 -11.69 13.73 -9.73
N SER A 275 -10.78 13.86 -8.77
CA SER A 275 -11.10 13.73 -7.36
C SER A 275 -12.11 14.82 -6.90
N GLY A 276 -11.92 16.06 -7.39
CA GLY A 276 -12.88 17.14 -7.20
C GLY A 276 -14.22 16.87 -7.88
N GLU A 277 -14.24 16.33 -9.10
CA GLU A 277 -15.46 15.95 -9.84
C GLU A 277 -16.24 14.85 -9.10
N LEU A 278 -15.57 13.84 -8.56
CA LEU A 278 -16.19 12.80 -7.74
C LEU A 278 -16.82 13.41 -6.48
N PHE A 279 -16.11 14.27 -5.78
CA PHE A 279 -16.64 14.94 -4.60
C PHE A 279 -17.85 15.82 -4.94
N LYS A 280 -17.78 16.63 -6.03
CA LYS A 280 -18.90 17.42 -6.54
C LYS A 280 -20.13 16.53 -6.85
N ALA A 281 -19.92 15.39 -7.48
CA ALA A 281 -20.99 14.46 -7.80
C ALA A 281 -21.69 13.92 -6.55
N HIS A 282 -20.94 13.55 -5.50
CA HIS A 282 -21.52 13.11 -4.23
C HIS A 282 -22.30 14.21 -3.50
N LEU A 283 -21.83 15.47 -3.57
CA LEU A 283 -22.57 16.61 -3.03
C LEU A 283 -23.92 16.79 -3.76
N ILE A 284 -23.92 16.70 -5.10
CA ILE A 284 -25.14 16.82 -5.93
C ILE A 284 -26.09 15.66 -5.66
N GLU A 285 -25.61 14.41 -5.58
CA GLU A 285 -26.41 13.22 -5.27
C GLU A 285 -27.09 13.35 -3.88
N ALA A 286 -26.45 14.03 -2.93
CA ALA A 286 -27.01 14.33 -1.62
C ALA A 286 -27.97 15.53 -1.61
N GLY A 287 -28.26 16.14 -2.77
CA GLY A 287 -29.19 17.26 -2.92
C GLY A 287 -28.60 18.63 -2.54
N LEU A 288 -27.27 18.76 -2.44
CA LEU A 288 -26.63 20.05 -2.18
C LEU A 288 -26.46 20.85 -3.48
N PRO A 289 -26.99 22.08 -3.58
CA PRO A 289 -26.77 22.95 -4.73
C PRO A 289 -25.29 23.35 -4.85
N ILE A 290 -24.72 23.20 -6.04
CA ILE A 290 -23.38 23.68 -6.39
C ILE A 290 -23.52 24.76 -7.43
N GLU A 291 -23.12 25.99 -7.10
CA GLU A 291 -23.34 27.18 -7.94
C GLU A 291 -22.20 27.42 -8.95
N GLY A 292 -20.97 26.95 -8.61
CA GLY A 292 -19.78 27.30 -9.38
C GLY A 292 -18.90 26.08 -9.71
N GLU A 293 -17.60 26.34 -9.78
CA GLU A 293 -16.60 25.47 -10.37
C GLU A 293 -15.69 24.78 -9.33
N ILE A 294 -14.88 23.81 -9.82
CA ILE A 294 -13.82 23.16 -9.07
C ILE A 294 -12.49 23.86 -9.41
N PHE A 295 -11.75 24.25 -8.39
CA PHE A 295 -10.42 24.83 -8.49
C PHE A 295 -9.41 23.90 -7.86
N THR A 296 -8.37 23.55 -8.60
CA THR A 296 -7.24 22.73 -8.16
C THR A 296 -5.97 23.56 -8.12
N GLY A 297 -4.90 23.03 -7.52
CA GLY A 297 -3.60 23.69 -7.43
C GLY A 297 -3.56 24.91 -6.54
N GLN A 298 -4.58 25.12 -5.70
CA GLN A 298 -4.66 26.23 -4.73
C GLN A 298 -4.27 25.71 -3.34
N THR A 299 -3.66 26.57 -2.54
CA THR A 299 -3.37 26.30 -1.13
C THR A 299 -4.36 27.02 -0.24
N ALA A 300 -4.96 26.31 0.71
CA ALA A 300 -5.91 26.89 1.64
C ALA A 300 -5.25 27.93 2.56
N PRO A 301 -5.98 28.99 2.99
CA PRO A 301 -5.43 30.02 3.87
C PRO A 301 -4.80 29.46 5.13
N ALA A 302 -3.65 29.99 5.57
CA ALA A 302 -2.90 29.52 6.73
C ALA A 302 -3.70 29.56 8.05
N HIS A 303 -4.46 30.64 8.26
CA HIS A 303 -5.30 30.85 9.46
C HIS A 303 -6.75 30.48 9.19
N ARG A 304 -7.01 29.21 8.95
CA ARG A 304 -8.31 28.69 8.57
C ARG A 304 -9.06 28.10 9.75
N LYS A 305 -10.36 28.35 9.83
CA LYS A 305 -11.25 27.62 10.73
C LYS A 305 -11.73 26.35 10.05
N ILE A 306 -11.40 25.20 10.63
CA ILE A 306 -11.89 23.89 10.16
C ILE A 306 -13.40 23.85 10.43
N PHE A 307 -14.18 23.61 9.37
CA PHE A 307 -15.61 23.36 9.44
C PHE A 307 -15.88 21.91 9.85
N TYR A 308 -15.13 20.98 9.26
CA TYR A 308 -15.15 19.57 9.58
C TYR A 308 -13.79 18.94 9.34
N ARG A 309 -13.32 18.12 10.26
CA ARG A 309 -12.19 17.21 10.05
C ARG A 309 -12.74 15.80 9.95
N HIS A 310 -12.48 15.15 8.84
CA HIS A 310 -12.73 13.74 8.65
C HIS A 310 -11.49 12.95 9.06
N GLU A 311 -11.70 11.91 9.85
CA GLU A 311 -10.71 10.87 10.08
C GLU A 311 -11.15 9.63 9.31
N SER A 312 -10.23 9.04 8.52
CA SER A 312 -10.49 7.86 7.70
C SER A 312 -11.16 6.75 8.51
N SER A 313 -12.17 6.08 7.96
CA SER A 313 -12.81 4.94 8.61
C SER A 313 -11.83 3.77 8.79
N ALA A 314 -10.79 3.68 7.92
CA ALA A 314 -9.74 2.69 8.00
C ALA A 314 -8.59 3.16 8.89
N THR A 315 -8.15 2.31 9.82
CA THR A 315 -6.87 2.47 10.54
C THR A 315 -5.71 2.12 9.61
N LEU A 316 -4.49 2.53 9.96
CA LEU A 316 -3.29 2.16 9.22
C LEU A 316 -3.13 0.63 9.12
N GLU A 317 -3.43 -0.11 10.19
CA GLU A 317 -3.44 -1.57 10.16
C GLU A 317 -4.37 -2.12 9.06
N THR A 318 -5.59 -1.58 8.97
CA THR A 318 -6.55 -1.95 7.92
C THR A 318 -6.02 -1.62 6.53
N VAL A 319 -5.43 -0.44 6.37
CA VAL A 319 -4.79 0.00 5.11
C VAL A 319 -3.66 -0.96 4.75
N VAL A 320 -2.77 -1.29 5.70
CA VAL A 320 -1.63 -2.19 5.47
C VAL A 320 -2.09 -3.59 5.09
N LYS A 321 -3.07 -4.17 5.80
CA LYS A 321 -3.65 -5.46 5.42
C LYS A 321 -4.16 -5.45 3.98
N ARG A 322 -4.90 -4.42 3.58
CA ARG A 322 -5.47 -4.30 2.22
C ARG A 322 -4.41 -4.10 1.15
N LEU A 323 -3.40 -3.24 1.38
CA LEU A 323 -2.33 -3.04 0.41
C LEU A 323 -1.44 -4.28 0.24
N MET A 324 -1.25 -5.06 1.30
CA MET A 324 -0.52 -6.33 1.26
C MET A 324 -1.30 -7.41 0.52
N GLU A 325 -2.58 -7.59 0.83
CA GLU A 325 -3.47 -8.58 0.22
C GLU A 325 -3.67 -8.33 -1.28
N ASN A 326 -4.03 -7.10 -1.64
CA ASN A 326 -4.34 -6.73 -3.03
C ASN A 326 -3.10 -6.27 -3.80
N SER A 327 -1.95 -6.22 -3.16
CA SER A 327 -0.70 -5.71 -3.75
C SER A 327 -0.85 -4.31 -4.37
N ASN A 328 -1.62 -3.43 -3.72
CA ASN A 328 -2.01 -2.13 -4.24
C ASN A 328 -0.84 -1.13 -4.20
N ASN A 329 -0.36 -0.70 -5.38
CA ASN A 329 0.76 0.22 -5.50
C ASN A 329 0.39 1.63 -5.04
N PHE A 330 -0.80 2.12 -5.45
CA PHE A 330 -1.27 3.45 -5.07
C PHE A 330 -1.31 3.61 -3.54
N MET A 331 -2.00 2.68 -2.84
CA MET A 331 -2.09 2.73 -1.37
C MET A 331 -0.72 2.70 -0.71
N THR A 332 0.19 1.84 -1.22
CA THR A 332 1.54 1.73 -0.64
C THR A 332 2.33 3.01 -0.82
N ASN A 333 2.27 3.60 -2.01
CA ASN A 333 2.97 4.85 -2.30
C ASN A 333 2.36 6.05 -1.55
N GLN A 334 1.04 6.06 -1.30
CA GLN A 334 0.42 7.05 -0.41
C GLN A 334 0.98 6.94 1.02
N VAL A 335 1.04 5.72 1.57
CA VAL A 335 1.63 5.47 2.90
C VAL A 335 3.09 5.88 2.95
N TYR A 336 3.89 5.51 1.93
CA TYR A 336 5.30 5.87 1.81
C TYR A 336 5.53 7.39 1.81
N LEU A 337 4.72 8.13 1.03
CA LEU A 337 4.80 9.59 0.93
C LEU A 337 4.32 10.26 2.22
N ALA A 338 3.19 9.81 2.77
CA ALA A 338 2.66 10.35 4.01
C ALA A 338 3.63 10.15 5.18
N LEU A 339 4.29 8.99 5.27
CA LEU A 339 5.30 8.74 6.29
C LEU A 339 6.44 9.76 6.22
N GLY A 340 6.93 10.09 5.00
CA GLY A 340 7.91 11.14 4.80
C GLY A 340 7.45 12.51 5.30
N ALA A 341 6.18 12.87 5.04
CA ALA A 341 5.61 14.13 5.48
C ALA A 341 5.34 14.18 6.99
N GLU A 342 4.87 13.09 7.59
CA GLU A 342 4.60 13.02 9.04
C GLU A 342 5.90 13.14 9.85
N LEU A 343 7.00 12.56 9.38
CA LEU A 343 8.29 12.61 10.08
C LEU A 343 9.10 13.89 9.80
N TYR A 344 9.03 14.44 8.59
CA TYR A 344 9.90 15.54 8.14
C TYR A 344 9.14 16.79 7.67
N GLY A 345 7.83 16.83 7.92
CA GLY A 345 6.96 17.94 7.56
C GLY A 345 6.57 17.98 6.07
N PRO A 346 5.41 18.58 5.73
CA PRO A 346 4.98 18.76 4.35
C PRO A 346 5.88 19.74 3.58
N PRO A 347 5.87 19.72 2.23
CA PRO A 347 5.17 18.73 1.42
C PRO A 347 5.85 17.36 1.46
N ALA A 348 5.06 16.28 1.32
CA ALA A 348 5.58 14.94 1.10
C ALA A 348 6.35 14.90 -0.22
N SER A 349 7.50 14.24 -0.22
CA SER A 349 8.32 14.03 -1.41
C SER A 349 9.04 12.68 -1.36
N PRO A 350 9.53 12.16 -2.50
CA PRO A 350 10.31 10.93 -2.53
C PRO A 350 11.53 10.99 -1.62
N GLU A 351 12.22 12.16 -1.56
CA GLU A 351 13.43 12.37 -0.76
C GLU A 351 13.14 12.27 0.74
N LYS A 352 12.04 12.89 1.22
CA LYS A 352 11.62 12.79 2.62
C LYS A 352 11.18 11.38 2.97
N SER A 353 10.53 10.68 2.05
CA SER A 353 10.14 9.28 2.24
C SER A 353 11.38 8.39 2.31
N GLN A 354 12.37 8.59 1.42
CA GLN A 354 13.65 7.88 1.48
C GLN A 354 14.39 8.17 2.80
N LEU A 355 14.34 9.43 3.29
CA LEU A 355 14.94 9.78 4.58
C LEU A 355 14.24 9.03 5.74
N ALA A 356 12.91 8.89 5.70
CA ALA A 356 12.16 8.08 6.66
C ALA A 356 12.61 6.60 6.63
N MET A 357 12.78 6.04 5.44
CA MET A 357 13.29 4.67 5.28
C MET A 357 14.72 4.52 5.80
N ASN A 358 15.61 5.48 5.51
CA ASN A 358 16.97 5.43 6.00
C ASN A 358 17.02 5.49 7.54
N THR A 359 16.14 6.28 8.16
CA THR A 359 16.01 6.33 9.62
C THR A 359 15.53 4.99 10.18
N TYR A 360 14.57 4.33 9.50
CA TYR A 360 14.09 3.00 9.86
C TYR A 360 15.23 1.95 9.76
N PHE A 361 15.96 1.91 8.66
CA PHE A 361 17.07 0.98 8.47
C PHE A 361 18.16 1.20 9.53
N GLN A 362 18.56 2.45 9.77
CA GLN A 362 19.57 2.78 10.79
C GLN A 362 19.15 2.34 12.20
N ARG A 363 17.89 2.57 12.56
CA ARG A 363 17.35 2.20 13.88
C ARG A 363 17.47 0.70 14.15
N HIS A 364 17.30 -0.12 13.12
CA HIS A 364 17.36 -1.57 13.22
C HIS A 364 18.71 -2.17 12.84
N GLY A 365 19.73 -1.34 12.57
CA GLY A 365 21.03 -1.83 12.13
C GLY A 365 21.01 -2.53 10.78
N LEU A 366 20.03 -2.21 9.94
CA LEU A 366 19.86 -2.77 8.59
C LEU A 366 20.67 -1.95 7.58
N GLU A 367 21.16 -2.62 6.53
CA GLU A 367 21.75 -1.92 5.40
C GLU A 367 20.68 -1.09 4.65
N PRO A 368 20.98 0.19 4.32
CA PRO A 368 20.05 1.04 3.60
C PRO A 368 19.72 0.51 2.21
N ILE A 369 18.45 0.62 1.82
CA ILE A 369 17.98 0.34 0.47
C ILE A 369 17.56 1.65 -0.19
N ALA A 370 18.12 1.95 -1.37
CA ALA A 370 17.66 3.06 -2.19
C ALA A 370 16.32 2.67 -2.85
N MET A 371 15.24 3.33 -2.42
CA MET A 371 13.88 3.04 -2.84
C MET A 371 13.40 4.10 -3.83
N GLY A 372 13.23 3.76 -5.10
CA GLY A 372 12.66 4.68 -6.10
C GLY A 372 11.17 4.94 -5.90
N ASP A 373 10.47 4.01 -5.24
CA ASP A 373 9.07 4.12 -4.81
C ASP A 373 8.81 3.21 -3.60
N GLY A 374 7.69 3.36 -2.93
CA GLY A 374 7.33 2.54 -1.78
C GLY A 374 6.77 1.16 -2.13
N SER A 375 6.31 0.96 -3.37
CA SER A 375 5.53 -0.22 -3.77
C SER A 375 6.37 -1.32 -4.45
N GLY A 376 7.58 -0.99 -4.92
CA GLY A 376 8.45 -1.87 -5.67
C GLY A 376 8.11 -1.92 -7.17
N LEU A 377 7.53 -0.86 -7.71
CA LEU A 377 7.31 -0.69 -9.15
C LEU A 377 8.61 -0.25 -9.85
N SER A 378 9.45 0.51 -9.15
CA SER A 378 10.76 0.96 -9.61
C SER A 378 11.70 -0.23 -9.88
N ARG A 379 12.32 -0.23 -11.05
CA ARG A 379 13.37 -1.20 -11.39
C ARG A 379 14.77 -0.79 -10.91
N GLN A 380 14.91 0.43 -10.40
CA GLN A 380 16.16 0.91 -9.82
C GLN A 380 16.33 0.42 -8.37
N THR A 381 15.23 0.11 -7.69
CA THR A 381 15.28 -0.48 -6.35
C THR A 381 15.75 -1.93 -6.45
N THR A 382 16.85 -2.23 -5.78
CA THR A 382 17.38 -3.59 -5.68
C THR A 382 17.73 -3.93 -4.24
N LEU A 383 17.65 -5.22 -3.90
CA LEU A 383 18.05 -5.75 -2.60
C LEU A 383 18.52 -7.19 -2.73
N THR A 384 19.23 -7.68 -1.71
CA THR A 384 19.65 -9.07 -1.59
C THR A 384 18.61 -9.90 -0.83
N ALA A 385 18.64 -11.23 -0.99
CA ALA A 385 17.77 -12.10 -0.19
C ALA A 385 18.10 -11.97 1.30
N ARG A 386 19.36 -11.69 1.66
CA ARG A 386 19.78 -11.49 3.05
C ARG A 386 19.21 -10.21 3.63
N GLN A 387 19.29 -9.07 2.93
CA GLN A 387 18.65 -7.84 3.37
C GLN A 387 17.15 -8.02 3.63
N MET A 388 16.44 -8.72 2.72
CA MET A 388 15.00 -8.98 2.92
C MET A 388 14.74 -9.90 4.11
N ALA A 389 15.60 -10.90 4.37
CA ALA A 389 15.46 -11.78 5.53
C ALA A 389 15.66 -11.04 6.86
N GLU A 390 16.64 -10.11 6.94
CA GLU A 390 16.83 -9.26 8.12
C GLU A 390 15.64 -8.30 8.32
N ILE A 391 15.06 -7.77 7.24
CA ILE A 391 13.81 -6.98 7.31
C ILE A 391 12.66 -7.83 7.84
N LEU A 392 12.52 -9.09 7.39
CA LEU A 392 11.50 -10.00 7.90
C LEU A 392 11.68 -10.27 9.39
N ALA A 393 12.91 -10.32 9.92
CA ALA A 393 13.13 -10.43 11.36
C ALA A 393 12.57 -9.23 12.15
N VAL A 394 12.74 -8.01 11.60
CA VAL A 394 12.21 -6.78 12.21
C VAL A 394 10.68 -6.73 12.17
N VAL A 395 10.08 -7.10 11.04
CA VAL A 395 8.61 -7.01 10.86
C VAL A 395 7.87 -8.27 11.32
N GLU A 396 8.55 -9.23 11.94
CA GLU A 396 7.92 -10.46 12.43
C GLU A 396 6.76 -10.23 13.41
N PRO A 397 6.82 -9.28 14.36
CA PRO A 397 5.70 -8.97 15.23
C PRO A 397 4.43 -8.56 14.45
N ASP A 398 4.59 -7.95 13.29
CA ASP A 398 3.52 -7.49 12.41
C ASP A 398 3.15 -8.51 11.32
N ARG A 399 3.66 -9.76 11.41
CA ARG A 399 3.41 -10.79 10.38
C ARG A 399 1.93 -11.07 10.13
N TYR A 400 1.06 -10.71 11.05
CA TYR A 400 -0.39 -10.85 10.93
C TYR A 400 -1.01 -10.01 9.78
N VAL A 401 -0.26 -9.05 9.21
CA VAL A 401 -0.71 -8.27 8.05
C VAL A 401 -0.43 -8.98 6.71
N PHE A 402 0.33 -10.08 6.71
CA PHE A 402 0.63 -10.85 5.50
C PHE A 402 -0.54 -11.73 5.09
N SER A 403 -0.65 -11.99 3.78
CA SER A 403 -1.61 -12.95 3.27
C SER A 403 -1.25 -14.36 3.71
N ARG A 404 -2.22 -15.07 4.25
CA ARG A 404 -2.07 -16.46 4.71
C ARG A 404 -2.45 -17.44 3.60
N SER A 405 -1.65 -18.48 3.40
CA SER A 405 -1.97 -19.58 2.48
C SER A 405 -3.20 -20.38 2.93
N LYS A 406 -3.84 -21.09 2.00
CA LYS A 406 -5.06 -21.87 2.29
C LYS A 406 -4.86 -22.94 3.37
N ASP A 407 -3.68 -23.54 3.45
CA ASP A 407 -3.30 -24.52 4.46
C ASP A 407 -2.88 -23.89 5.80
N GLY A 408 -2.85 -22.57 5.87
CA GLY A 408 -2.53 -21.82 7.08
C GLY A 408 -1.03 -21.76 7.41
N MET A 409 -0.16 -22.47 6.70
CA MET A 409 1.24 -22.64 7.08
C MET A 409 2.20 -21.59 6.52
N VAL A 410 1.76 -20.73 5.61
CA VAL A 410 2.61 -19.71 4.97
C VAL A 410 1.96 -18.35 5.07
N LEU A 411 2.71 -17.39 5.61
CA LEU A 411 2.39 -15.96 5.58
C LEU A 411 3.34 -15.30 4.59
N SER A 412 2.84 -14.67 3.53
CA SER A 412 3.76 -14.17 2.51
C SER A 412 3.22 -13.01 1.71
N LYS A 413 4.17 -12.28 1.08
CA LYS A 413 3.92 -11.28 0.07
C LYS A 413 4.54 -11.71 -1.24
N THR A 414 3.76 -11.67 -2.31
CA THR A 414 4.22 -11.92 -3.68
C THR A 414 4.70 -10.64 -4.34
N GLY A 415 5.71 -10.76 -5.22
CA GLY A 415 6.08 -9.74 -6.18
C GLY A 415 6.01 -10.30 -7.60
N THR A 416 5.47 -9.50 -8.53
CA THR A 416 5.30 -9.93 -9.92
C THR A 416 5.43 -8.76 -10.87
N MET A 417 6.33 -8.89 -11.84
CA MET A 417 6.39 -8.10 -13.07
C MET A 417 6.44 -9.05 -14.26
N SER A 418 6.54 -8.55 -15.47
CA SER A 418 6.60 -9.38 -16.69
C SER A 418 7.69 -10.45 -16.61
N ASP A 419 8.85 -10.08 -16.10
CA ASP A 419 10.09 -10.86 -16.01
C ASP A 419 10.57 -11.08 -14.55
N ILE A 420 9.75 -10.78 -13.54
CA ILE A 420 10.12 -10.91 -12.13
C ILE A 420 9.05 -11.71 -11.39
N LYS A 421 9.50 -12.70 -10.60
CA LYS A 421 8.67 -13.49 -9.70
C LYS A 421 9.36 -13.59 -8.34
N THR A 422 8.88 -12.87 -7.36
CA THR A 422 9.45 -12.86 -6.01
C THR A 422 8.43 -13.29 -4.96
N LEU A 423 8.91 -13.75 -3.82
CA LEU A 423 8.10 -14.13 -2.67
C LEU A 423 8.94 -14.01 -1.41
N ALA A 424 8.39 -13.39 -0.38
CA ALA A 424 9.04 -13.31 0.92
C ALA A 424 8.00 -13.40 2.04
N GLY A 425 8.40 -13.97 3.17
CA GLY A 425 7.50 -14.14 4.31
C GLY A 425 7.95 -15.24 5.26
N TYR A 426 6.98 -15.94 5.85
CA TYR A 426 7.21 -16.86 6.95
C TYR A 426 6.60 -18.23 6.66
N LEU A 427 7.32 -19.29 7.08
CA LEU A 427 6.85 -20.64 7.19
C LEU A 427 6.53 -20.91 8.66
N GLU A 428 5.27 -21.11 9.01
CA GLU A 428 4.83 -21.41 10.37
C GLU A 428 4.97 -22.90 10.64
N ARG A 429 5.90 -23.27 11.52
CA ARG A 429 6.16 -24.66 11.87
C ARG A 429 5.01 -25.23 12.72
N PRO A 430 4.48 -26.41 12.39
CA PRO A 430 3.49 -27.06 13.21
C PRO A 430 3.99 -27.25 14.67
N GLY A 431 3.21 -26.78 15.63
CA GLY A 431 3.57 -26.84 17.05
C GLY A 431 4.50 -25.73 17.57
N GLU A 432 5.02 -24.87 16.68
CA GLU A 432 5.91 -23.75 17.04
C GLU A 432 5.46 -22.42 16.38
N PRO A 433 4.23 -21.96 16.62
CA PRO A 433 3.70 -20.78 15.92
C PRO A 433 4.50 -19.50 16.22
N ASP A 434 5.14 -19.41 17.39
CA ASP A 434 5.92 -18.25 17.81
C ASP A 434 7.39 -18.27 17.30
N ARG A 435 7.75 -19.27 16.52
CA ARG A 435 9.10 -19.44 15.96
C ARG A 435 9.06 -19.75 14.47
N PRO A 436 8.49 -18.86 13.65
CA PRO A 436 8.42 -19.09 12.21
C PRO A 436 9.82 -19.02 11.57
N LEU A 437 9.97 -19.69 10.44
CA LEU A 437 11.15 -19.50 9.58
C LEU A 437 10.87 -18.40 8.60
N SER A 438 11.75 -17.42 8.44
CA SER A 438 11.66 -16.50 7.33
C SER A 438 12.20 -17.13 6.04
N PHE A 439 11.59 -16.78 4.91
CA PHE A 439 12.07 -17.22 3.60
C PHE A 439 11.97 -16.15 2.56
N VAL A 440 12.88 -16.15 1.60
CA VAL A 440 12.96 -15.20 0.48
C VAL A 440 13.27 -15.96 -0.82
N ILE A 441 12.49 -15.67 -1.86
CA ILE A 441 12.68 -16.18 -3.22
C ILE A 441 12.72 -14.99 -4.18
N LEU A 442 13.83 -14.79 -4.88
CA LEU A 442 14.03 -13.70 -5.84
C LEU A 442 14.38 -14.30 -7.20
N LEU A 443 13.45 -14.21 -8.15
CA LEU A 443 13.63 -14.72 -9.51
C LEU A 443 13.45 -13.54 -10.48
N ASN A 444 14.55 -13.07 -11.06
CA ASN A 444 14.57 -12.01 -12.07
C ASN A 444 15.02 -12.59 -13.41
N GLY A 445 14.28 -12.35 -14.47
CA GLY A 445 14.49 -12.88 -15.81
C GLY A 445 13.25 -13.62 -16.33
N HIS A 446 13.34 -14.11 -17.55
CA HIS A 446 12.25 -14.84 -18.20
C HIS A 446 12.26 -16.35 -17.85
N GLY A 447 11.11 -17.00 -17.99
CA GLY A 447 10.99 -18.46 -17.82
C GLY A 447 10.59 -18.93 -16.42
N TYR A 448 10.36 -18.01 -15.47
CA TYR A 448 10.01 -18.36 -14.08
C TYR A 448 8.50 -18.53 -13.81
N ALA A 449 7.68 -18.71 -14.85
CA ALA A 449 6.24 -18.98 -14.66
C ALA A 449 6.04 -20.28 -13.86
N GLY A 450 5.39 -20.21 -12.70
CA GLY A 450 5.15 -21.34 -11.80
C GLY A 450 6.37 -21.82 -11.00
N VAL A 451 7.59 -21.35 -11.31
CA VAL A 451 8.83 -21.80 -10.63
C VAL A 451 8.86 -21.37 -9.17
N ARG A 452 8.45 -20.14 -8.89
CA ARG A 452 8.34 -19.61 -7.51
C ARG A 452 7.51 -20.54 -6.61
N ASP A 453 6.36 -20.99 -7.11
CA ASP A 453 5.44 -21.81 -6.32
C ASP A 453 5.97 -23.26 -6.18
N GLN A 454 6.73 -23.75 -7.17
CA GLN A 454 7.44 -25.03 -7.07
C GLN A 454 8.53 -24.98 -5.99
N ILE A 455 9.33 -23.91 -5.94
CA ILE A 455 10.34 -23.72 -4.90
C ILE A 455 9.66 -23.64 -3.53
N LEU A 456 8.59 -22.86 -3.39
CA LEU A 456 7.84 -22.76 -2.12
C LEU A 456 7.36 -24.14 -1.65
N ASN A 457 6.81 -24.97 -2.53
CA ASN A 457 6.36 -26.31 -2.17
C ASN A 457 7.52 -27.19 -1.66
N ILE A 458 8.68 -27.13 -2.32
CA ILE A 458 9.87 -27.85 -1.84
C ILE A 458 10.31 -27.36 -0.44
N LEU A 459 10.28 -26.03 -0.20
CA LEU A 459 10.59 -25.48 1.12
C LEU A 459 9.59 -25.96 2.17
N LYS A 460 8.28 -25.98 1.85
CA LYS A 460 7.25 -26.50 2.74
C LYS A 460 7.48 -27.98 3.08
N ASP A 461 7.71 -28.80 2.06
CA ASP A 461 7.97 -30.23 2.24
C ASP A 461 9.21 -30.46 3.11
N ARG A 462 10.23 -29.61 2.98
CA ARG A 462 11.48 -29.73 3.74
C ARG A 462 11.37 -29.25 5.18
N PHE A 463 10.69 -28.15 5.44
CA PHE A 463 10.74 -27.45 6.73
C PHE A 463 9.45 -27.53 7.55
N LEU A 464 8.31 -27.91 6.93
CA LEU A 464 7.01 -27.99 7.59
C LEU A 464 6.48 -29.42 7.72
N SER A 465 7.09 -30.42 7.04
CA SER A 465 6.72 -31.83 7.26
C SER A 465 7.08 -32.21 8.70
N LEU A 466 6.11 -32.71 9.46
CA LEU A 466 6.39 -33.33 10.75
C LEU A 466 7.44 -34.44 10.53
N PRO A 467 8.44 -34.57 11.42
CA PRO A 467 9.27 -35.77 11.39
C PRO A 467 8.32 -36.99 11.44
N PRO A 468 8.57 -38.06 10.69
CA PRO A 468 7.77 -39.25 10.80
C PRO A 468 7.70 -39.61 12.28
N SER A 469 6.48 -39.70 12.83
CA SER A 469 6.27 -40.15 14.20
C SER A 469 7.16 -41.37 14.39
N ALA A 470 8.13 -41.29 15.32
CA ALA A 470 8.92 -42.46 15.70
C ALA A 470 7.89 -43.51 16.09
N GLY A 471 7.65 -44.46 15.18
CA GLY A 471 6.70 -45.52 15.37
C GLY A 471 7.08 -46.22 16.67
N GLY A 472 6.14 -46.16 17.62
CA GLY A 472 6.27 -46.95 18.83
C GLY A 472 6.49 -48.39 18.42
N GLY A 473 7.68 -48.89 18.75
CA GLY A 473 7.97 -50.29 18.83
C GLY A 473 7.60 -50.82 20.22
#